data_21a68a9f3ff48cae2a2418d42d175695
#
_entry.id   21a68a9f3ff48cae2a2418d42d175695
#
_cell.length_a   1.000
_cell.length_b   1.000
_cell.length_c   1.000
_cell.angle_alpha   90.00
_cell.angle_beta   90.00
_cell.angle_gamma   90.00
#
_symmetry.space_group_name_H-M   'P 1'
#
loop_
_entity.id
_entity.type
_entity.pdbx_description
1 polymer ?
#
loop_
_entity_poly.entity_id
_entity_poly.type
_entity_poly.pdbx_seq_one_letter_code
_entity_poly.pdbx_strand_id
1 'polypeptide(L)'
;MKMKKIIKFILVVIVLFGITKVFGKHDDQKQSEETTTVTTTAETTSTTTPNPEKETPKNDSKEEKVSEARTKYQQIVLGDPVYDGEGGTAFEDVKAILGEPDSVSTNSYGDTQSMFVTWHDSSLKGIASFTVSFTNNLATGKGYSGFGLVNHNEKVTLDEFNGIVTDGSFSYDQAIAQFGQPDSESESLFYGSYSNIVSWHNANGSFGANFDITFKDGYATGKGQYGMK
;
A
#
# COMPACT_ATOMS: atom_id res chain seq x y z
N MET A 1 5.15 -38.12 -2.07
CA MET A 1 4.04 -37.25 -1.63
C MET A 1 4.42 -35.78 -1.49
N LYS A 2 5.69 -35.40 -1.27
CA LYS A 2 6.14 -34.00 -1.10
C LYS A 2 6.18 -33.14 -2.40
N MET A 3 6.49 -33.72 -3.55
CA MET A 3 6.62 -32.99 -4.82
C MET A 3 5.28 -32.48 -5.40
N LYS A 4 4.17 -33.16 -5.18
CA LYS A 4 2.84 -32.74 -5.68
C LYS A 4 2.31 -31.46 -4.96
N LYS A 5 2.69 -31.23 -3.69
CA LYS A 5 2.33 -30.01 -2.95
C LYS A 5 3.09 -28.78 -3.46
N ILE A 6 4.34 -28.94 -3.87
CA ILE A 6 5.20 -27.86 -4.37
C ILE A 6 4.68 -27.27 -5.69
N ILE A 7 4.19 -28.13 -6.60
CA ILE A 7 3.65 -27.68 -7.91
C ILE A 7 2.34 -26.90 -7.75
N LYS A 8 1.50 -27.27 -6.76
CA LYS A 8 0.26 -26.53 -6.46
C LYS A 8 0.53 -25.08 -6.05
N PHE A 9 1.68 -24.84 -5.45
CA PHE A 9 2.01 -23.55 -4.81
C PHE A 9 2.58 -22.51 -5.79
N ILE A 10 3.35 -22.93 -6.79
CA ILE A 10 3.92 -22.04 -7.81
C ILE A 10 2.82 -21.29 -8.55
N LEU A 11 1.64 -21.90 -8.70
CA LEU A 11 0.51 -21.27 -9.41
C LEU A 11 -0.18 -20.15 -8.59
N VAL A 12 -0.21 -20.26 -7.26
CA VAL A 12 -0.81 -19.24 -6.37
C VAL A 12 0.11 -18.00 -6.25
N VAL A 13 1.41 -18.22 -6.19
CA VAL A 13 2.41 -17.12 -6.11
C VAL A 13 2.44 -16.31 -7.41
N ILE A 14 2.25 -16.94 -8.59
CA ILE A 14 2.23 -16.24 -9.88
C ILE A 14 1.03 -15.28 -9.99
N VAL A 15 -0.11 -15.60 -9.38
CA VAL A 15 -1.29 -14.71 -9.38
C VAL A 15 -1.06 -13.46 -8.51
N LEU A 16 -0.31 -13.57 -7.42
CA LEU A 16 0.00 -12.43 -6.55
C LEU A 16 1.02 -11.47 -7.15
N PHE A 17 1.94 -11.94 -8.02
CA PHE A 17 2.95 -11.11 -8.67
C PHE A 17 2.55 -10.62 -10.08
N GLY A 18 1.45 -11.11 -10.66
CA GLY A 18 1.02 -10.83 -12.03
C GLY A 18 0.33 -9.47 -12.27
N ILE A 19 0.00 -8.72 -11.23
CA ILE A 19 -0.83 -7.50 -11.35
C ILE A 19 -0.02 -6.22 -11.58
N THR A 20 1.31 -6.26 -11.49
CA THR A 20 2.15 -5.05 -11.62
C THR A 20 2.67 -4.72 -13.03
N LYS A 21 2.23 -5.40 -14.09
CA LYS A 21 2.71 -5.15 -15.46
C LYS A 21 1.61 -4.93 -16.50
N VAL A 22 0.66 -4.06 -16.26
CA VAL A 22 -0.18 -3.50 -17.32
C VAL A 22 -0.44 -2.02 -17.04
N PHE A 23 0.52 -1.18 -17.40
CA PHE A 23 0.29 0.20 -17.86
C PHE A 23 1.61 0.73 -18.44
N GLY A 24 1.70 0.65 -19.75
CA GLY A 24 2.79 1.30 -20.47
C GLY A 24 2.79 0.96 -21.94
N LYS A 25 1.97 1.66 -22.71
CA LYS A 25 2.23 2.17 -24.06
C LYS A 25 1.02 2.94 -24.57
N HIS A 26 1.15 4.23 -24.69
CA HIS A 26 0.43 4.95 -25.74
C HIS A 26 1.36 5.97 -26.37
N ASP A 27 1.45 5.86 -27.69
CA ASP A 27 2.30 6.64 -28.57
C ASP A 27 1.78 8.08 -28.74
N ASP A 28 2.72 8.93 -29.09
CA ASP A 28 2.60 10.33 -29.48
C ASP A 28 1.52 10.59 -30.53
N GLN A 29 0.77 11.66 -30.38
CA GLN A 29 0.48 12.59 -31.47
C GLN A 29 0.34 14.05 -30.99
N LYS A 30 1.09 14.87 -31.69
CA LYS A 30 1.29 16.30 -31.69
C LYS A 30 0.11 17.00 -32.34
N GLN A 31 -0.43 18.04 -31.76
CA GLN A 31 -0.92 19.19 -32.52
C GLN A 31 -0.99 20.47 -31.71
N SER A 32 -0.54 21.53 -32.33
CA SER A 32 -0.22 22.86 -31.88
C SER A 32 -1.40 23.83 -32.01
N GLU A 33 -1.15 25.08 -31.53
CA GLU A 33 -1.84 26.37 -31.82
C GLU A 33 -2.99 26.72 -30.86
N GLU A 34 -3.22 27.94 -30.42
CA GLU A 34 -2.51 29.26 -30.48
C GLU A 34 -3.22 30.22 -29.50
N THR A 35 -2.49 31.09 -28.87
CA THR A 35 -2.70 32.47 -28.40
C THR A 35 -4.13 33.03 -28.24
N THR A 36 -4.47 33.62 -27.08
CA THR A 36 -4.87 35.04 -27.02
C THR A 36 -4.77 35.59 -25.58
N THR A 37 -3.99 36.63 -25.45
CA THR A 37 -3.81 37.53 -24.31
C THR A 37 -5.00 38.48 -24.20
N VAL A 38 -5.54 38.72 -23.01
CA VAL A 38 -6.22 39.97 -22.65
C VAL A 38 -5.86 40.36 -21.23
N THR A 39 -5.14 41.46 -21.14
CA THR A 39 -4.84 42.24 -19.95
C THR A 39 -6.04 43.15 -19.63
N THR A 40 -6.47 43.19 -18.37
CA THR A 40 -7.19 44.34 -17.84
C THR A 40 -6.84 44.57 -16.38
N THR A 41 -6.19 45.69 -16.13
CA THR A 41 -5.87 46.28 -14.86
C THR A 41 -7.10 47.01 -14.29
N ALA A 42 -7.39 46.81 -13.03
CA ALA A 42 -8.15 47.79 -12.25
C ALA A 42 -7.72 47.74 -10.76
N GLU A 43 -7.08 48.78 -10.32
CA GLU A 43 -6.89 49.12 -8.90
C GLU A 43 -8.24 49.47 -8.26
N THR A 44 -8.44 49.10 -7.00
CA THR A 44 -9.13 50.01 -6.03
C THR A 44 -8.99 49.46 -4.58
N THR A 45 -8.26 50.21 -3.78
CA THR A 45 -8.49 50.66 -2.40
C THR A 45 -8.79 49.68 -1.27
N SER A 46 -7.87 49.69 -0.30
CA SER A 46 -7.91 49.17 1.07
C SER A 46 -9.14 49.58 1.87
N THR A 47 -9.72 48.60 2.58
CA THR A 47 -10.42 48.88 3.85
C THR A 47 -10.14 47.71 4.79
N THR A 48 -9.45 48.00 5.88
CA THR A 48 -9.09 47.07 6.95
C THR A 48 -10.30 46.81 7.84
N THR A 49 -10.77 45.58 7.87
CA THR A 49 -11.69 45.10 8.91
C THR A 49 -11.05 43.85 9.53
N PRO A 50 -11.01 43.68 10.86
CA PRO A 50 -10.39 42.52 11.47
C PRO A 50 -11.16 41.29 11.14
N ASN A 51 -10.49 40.33 10.49
CA ASN A 51 -11.00 39.02 10.14
C ASN A 51 -11.06 38.14 11.40
N PRO A 52 -12.20 37.51 11.72
CA PRO A 52 -12.23 36.48 12.74
C PRO A 52 -11.36 35.33 12.29
N GLU A 53 -10.57 34.84 13.20
CA GLU A 53 -9.69 33.71 13.14
C GLU A 53 -10.37 32.55 12.42
N LYS A 54 -9.93 32.28 11.20
CA LYS A 54 -10.41 31.16 10.39
C LYS A 54 -9.79 29.89 10.99
N GLU A 55 -10.57 29.19 11.82
CA GLU A 55 -10.22 27.86 12.26
C GLU A 55 -9.82 27.03 11.04
N THR A 56 -8.58 26.58 11.04
CA THR A 56 -8.05 25.62 10.05
C THR A 56 -8.85 24.32 10.21
N PRO A 57 -9.54 23.82 9.18
CA PRO A 57 -10.28 22.57 9.32
C PRO A 57 -9.31 21.44 9.61
N LYS A 58 -9.49 20.81 10.73
CA LYS A 58 -8.78 19.66 11.28
C LYS A 58 -8.36 18.63 10.25
N ASN A 59 -7.06 18.51 10.06
CA ASN A 59 -6.38 17.37 9.47
C ASN A 59 -6.49 16.13 10.41
N ASP A 60 -6.77 16.36 11.69
CA ASP A 60 -6.83 15.38 12.77
C ASP A 60 -7.77 14.20 12.47
N SER A 61 -8.93 14.44 11.82
CA SER A 61 -9.91 13.39 11.56
C SER A 61 -9.46 12.35 10.53
N LYS A 62 -8.51 12.69 9.66
CA LYS A 62 -8.01 11.78 8.63
C LYS A 62 -6.87 10.92 9.14
N GLU A 63 -5.97 11.50 9.90
CA GLU A 63 -4.88 10.75 10.56
C GLU A 63 -5.44 9.74 11.57
N GLU A 64 -6.49 10.12 12.31
CA GLU A 64 -7.19 9.22 13.21
C GLU A 64 -7.80 8.02 12.47
N LYS A 65 -8.49 8.23 11.34
CA LYS A 65 -9.06 7.15 10.52
C LYS A 65 -8.01 6.23 9.91
N VAL A 66 -6.90 6.77 9.44
CA VAL A 66 -5.77 5.98 8.94
C VAL A 66 -5.17 5.14 10.07
N SER A 67 -5.04 5.69 11.27
CA SER A 67 -4.56 4.98 12.46
C SER A 67 -5.52 3.86 12.86
N GLU A 68 -6.84 4.10 12.84
CA GLU A 68 -7.86 3.08 13.09
C GLU A 68 -7.80 1.95 12.05
N ALA A 69 -7.72 2.30 10.77
CA ALA A 69 -7.63 1.34 9.68
C ALA A 69 -6.37 0.45 9.81
N ARG A 70 -5.22 1.03 10.15
CA ARG A 70 -3.99 0.27 10.44
C ARG A 70 -4.14 -0.65 11.64
N THR A 71 -4.80 -0.19 12.69
CA THR A 71 -5.07 -1.01 13.87
C THR A 71 -5.91 -2.24 13.53
N LYS A 72 -6.93 -2.08 12.68
CA LYS A 72 -7.73 -3.21 12.16
C LYS A 72 -6.88 -4.17 11.32
N TYR A 73 -6.05 -3.64 10.44
CA TYR A 73 -5.14 -4.44 9.61
C TYR A 73 -4.18 -5.30 10.45
N GLN A 74 -3.64 -4.73 11.53
CA GLN A 74 -2.71 -5.42 12.42
C GLN A 74 -3.34 -6.58 13.20
N GLN A 75 -4.66 -6.59 13.40
CA GLN A 75 -5.36 -7.69 14.06
C GLN A 75 -5.45 -8.97 13.22
N ILE A 76 -5.22 -8.87 11.91
CA ILE A 76 -5.27 -10.02 11.00
C ILE A 76 -3.94 -10.76 11.09
N VAL A 77 -3.97 -11.98 11.61
CA VAL A 77 -2.82 -12.88 11.72
C VAL A 77 -2.73 -13.73 10.45
N LEU A 78 -1.53 -13.94 9.95
CA LEU A 78 -1.29 -14.78 8.78
C LEU A 78 -0.90 -16.20 9.20
N GLY A 79 -1.53 -17.19 8.57
CA GLY A 79 -1.11 -18.58 8.58
C GLY A 79 -0.23 -18.89 7.36
N ASP A 80 0.51 -19.99 7.44
CA ASP A 80 1.37 -20.41 6.34
C ASP A 80 0.54 -21.26 5.34
N PRO A 81 0.41 -20.80 4.07
CA PRO A 81 -0.36 -21.53 3.07
C PRO A 81 0.24 -22.90 2.73
N VAL A 82 1.51 -23.15 3.05
CA VAL A 82 2.13 -24.50 2.91
C VAL A 82 1.51 -25.51 3.88
N TYR A 83 0.98 -25.02 5.00
CA TYR A 83 0.27 -25.78 6.03
C TYR A 83 -1.22 -25.45 6.03
N ASP A 84 -1.82 -25.28 4.83
CA ASP A 84 -3.24 -25.03 4.62
C ASP A 84 -3.78 -23.77 5.31
N GLY A 85 -2.89 -22.80 5.65
CA GLY A 85 -3.23 -21.55 6.33
C GLY A 85 -3.35 -21.68 7.85
N GLU A 86 -2.92 -22.80 8.45
CA GLU A 86 -3.02 -23.02 9.90
C GLU A 86 -2.42 -21.86 10.70
N GLY A 87 -3.16 -21.40 11.72
CA GLY A 87 -2.82 -20.23 12.54
C GLY A 87 -3.27 -18.89 11.98
N GLY A 88 -3.76 -18.83 10.75
CA GLY A 88 -4.31 -17.61 10.16
C GLY A 88 -5.68 -17.24 10.71
N THR A 89 -6.00 -15.94 10.70
CA THR A 89 -7.33 -15.43 11.06
C THR A 89 -8.38 -15.98 10.08
N ALA A 90 -9.49 -16.49 10.60
CA ALA A 90 -10.56 -17.02 9.77
C ALA A 90 -11.28 -15.91 8.98
N PHE A 91 -11.83 -16.23 7.81
CA PHE A 91 -12.52 -15.26 6.93
C PHE A 91 -13.64 -14.51 7.66
N GLU A 92 -14.47 -15.20 8.45
CA GLU A 92 -15.56 -14.56 9.20
C GLU A 92 -15.02 -13.62 10.30
N ASP A 93 -13.88 -13.92 10.92
CA ASP A 93 -13.25 -13.03 11.89
C ASP A 93 -12.65 -11.78 11.20
N VAL A 94 -12.07 -11.94 10.00
CA VAL A 94 -11.62 -10.80 9.19
C VAL A 94 -12.80 -9.91 8.80
N LYS A 95 -13.96 -10.49 8.45
CA LYS A 95 -15.20 -9.73 8.23
C LYS A 95 -15.67 -8.99 9.49
N ALA A 96 -15.53 -9.60 10.66
CA ALA A 96 -15.86 -8.91 11.91
C ALA A 96 -14.96 -7.70 12.18
N ILE A 97 -13.69 -7.76 11.75
CA ILE A 97 -12.70 -6.67 11.88
C ILE A 97 -12.94 -5.56 10.83
N LEU A 98 -13.07 -5.94 9.55
CA LEU A 98 -13.07 -5.01 8.40
C LEU A 98 -14.48 -4.65 7.90
N GLY A 99 -15.51 -5.41 8.28
CA GLY A 99 -16.86 -5.31 7.72
C GLY A 99 -17.08 -6.25 6.55
N GLU A 100 -18.22 -6.08 5.86
CA GLU A 100 -18.52 -6.86 4.66
C GLU A 100 -17.57 -6.47 3.51
N PRO A 101 -17.05 -7.45 2.74
CA PRO A 101 -16.13 -7.18 1.64
C PRO A 101 -16.87 -6.62 0.41
N ASP A 102 -16.16 -5.80 -0.36
CA ASP A 102 -16.64 -5.28 -1.65
C ASP A 102 -16.49 -6.30 -2.78
N SER A 103 -15.48 -7.17 -2.69
CA SER A 103 -15.21 -8.17 -3.71
C SER A 103 -14.62 -9.44 -3.12
N VAL A 104 -15.13 -10.59 -3.57
CA VAL A 104 -14.61 -11.92 -3.23
C VAL A 104 -14.37 -12.68 -4.52
N SER A 105 -13.13 -13.10 -4.74
CA SER A 105 -12.75 -14.00 -5.83
C SER A 105 -12.30 -15.34 -5.25
N THR A 106 -12.92 -16.42 -5.69
CA THR A 106 -12.64 -17.77 -5.19
C THR A 106 -12.12 -18.65 -6.32
N ASN A 107 -11.09 -19.42 -6.03
CA ASN A 107 -10.58 -20.46 -6.91
C ASN A 107 -10.33 -21.74 -6.10
N SER A 108 -10.57 -22.89 -6.73
CA SER A 108 -10.35 -24.20 -6.09
C SER A 108 -9.46 -25.08 -6.96
N TYR A 109 -8.48 -25.71 -6.34
CA TYR A 109 -7.60 -26.67 -6.99
C TYR A 109 -7.44 -27.91 -6.11
N GLY A 110 -8.06 -29.01 -6.54
CA GLY A 110 -8.19 -30.23 -5.72
C GLY A 110 -8.95 -29.90 -4.43
N ASP A 111 -8.38 -30.28 -3.30
CA ASP A 111 -8.99 -30.07 -1.99
C ASP A 111 -8.64 -28.69 -1.37
N THR A 112 -7.88 -27.85 -2.08
CA THR A 112 -7.47 -26.53 -1.60
C THR A 112 -8.36 -25.46 -2.21
N GLN A 113 -9.01 -24.65 -1.36
CA GLN A 113 -9.72 -23.46 -1.75
C GLN A 113 -8.84 -22.24 -1.50
N SER A 114 -8.76 -21.33 -2.47
CA SER A 114 -8.09 -20.05 -2.35
C SER A 114 -9.10 -18.93 -2.57
N MET A 115 -9.06 -17.89 -1.74
CA MET A 115 -9.85 -16.69 -1.92
C MET A 115 -8.94 -15.45 -1.93
N PHE A 116 -9.31 -14.48 -2.74
CA PHE A 116 -8.74 -13.13 -2.70
C PHE A 116 -9.90 -12.16 -2.46
N VAL A 117 -9.82 -11.40 -1.39
CA VAL A 117 -10.91 -10.57 -0.90
C VAL A 117 -10.44 -9.14 -0.77
N THR A 118 -11.28 -8.18 -1.16
CA THR A 118 -10.99 -6.75 -1.13
C THR A 118 -12.06 -5.99 -0.36
N TRP A 119 -11.62 -5.06 0.46
CA TRP A 119 -12.43 -4.05 1.16
C TRP A 119 -11.93 -2.66 0.79
N HIS A 120 -12.85 -1.74 0.53
CA HIS A 120 -12.52 -0.33 0.31
C HIS A 120 -12.94 0.49 1.53
N ASP A 121 -12.06 1.32 2.01
CA ASP A 121 -12.41 2.25 3.09
C ASP A 121 -12.97 3.56 2.50
N SER A 122 -14.30 3.63 2.43
CA SER A 122 -15.00 4.81 1.93
C SER A 122 -14.76 6.07 2.79
N SER A 123 -14.38 5.90 4.06
CA SER A 123 -14.06 7.00 4.97
C SER A 123 -12.76 7.73 4.58
N LEU A 124 -11.88 7.03 3.84
CA LEU A 124 -10.62 7.54 3.29
C LEU A 124 -10.74 7.96 1.82
N LYS A 125 -11.94 8.36 1.39
CA LYS A 125 -12.27 8.85 0.04
C LYS A 125 -12.13 7.80 -1.08
N GLY A 126 -12.37 6.53 -0.76
CA GLY A 126 -12.50 5.45 -1.74
C GLY A 126 -11.21 5.06 -2.46
N ILE A 127 -10.05 5.53 -1.99
CA ILE A 127 -8.73 5.17 -2.54
C ILE A 127 -8.07 4.11 -1.67
N ALA A 128 -8.33 4.12 -0.36
CA ALA A 128 -7.76 3.14 0.55
C ALA A 128 -8.47 1.80 0.43
N SER A 129 -7.69 0.75 0.35
CA SER A 129 -8.21 -0.62 0.27
C SER A 129 -7.39 -1.58 1.13
N PHE A 130 -8.08 -2.59 1.64
CA PHE A 130 -7.47 -3.78 2.21
C PHE A 130 -7.67 -4.94 1.26
N THR A 131 -6.67 -5.80 1.20
CA THR A 131 -6.74 -7.07 0.51
C THR A 131 -6.30 -8.18 1.43
N VAL A 132 -7.01 -9.30 1.44
CA VAL A 132 -6.60 -10.49 2.18
C VAL A 132 -6.73 -11.71 1.29
N SER A 133 -5.68 -12.52 1.26
CA SER A 133 -5.66 -13.82 0.61
C SER A 133 -5.91 -14.90 1.65
N PHE A 134 -6.75 -15.86 1.32
CA PHE A 134 -7.07 -16.99 2.20
C PHE A 134 -6.75 -18.31 1.52
N THR A 135 -6.31 -19.26 2.32
CA THR A 135 -6.22 -20.68 1.96
C THR A 135 -7.11 -21.44 2.93
N ASN A 136 -8.08 -22.21 2.40
CA ASN A 136 -9.05 -22.95 3.20
C ASN A 136 -9.73 -22.10 4.29
N ASN A 137 -10.18 -20.88 3.91
CA ASN A 137 -10.79 -19.88 4.77
C ASN A 137 -9.88 -19.26 5.86
N LEU A 138 -8.58 -19.48 5.86
CA LEU A 138 -7.62 -18.92 6.79
C LEU A 138 -6.72 -17.90 6.07
N ALA A 139 -6.50 -16.73 6.65
CA ALA A 139 -5.70 -15.67 6.07
C ALA A 139 -4.24 -16.10 5.90
N THR A 140 -3.69 -15.94 4.68
CA THR A 140 -2.33 -16.34 4.33
C THR A 140 -1.51 -15.23 3.70
N GLY A 141 -2.14 -14.12 3.34
CA GLY A 141 -1.52 -12.89 2.89
C GLY A 141 -2.46 -11.73 3.15
N LYS A 142 -1.92 -10.56 3.41
CA LYS A 142 -2.70 -9.33 3.60
C LYS A 142 -1.96 -8.14 3.01
N GLY A 143 -2.70 -7.12 2.64
CA GLY A 143 -2.12 -5.87 2.17
C GLY A 143 -3.07 -4.70 2.36
N TYR A 144 -2.51 -3.50 2.38
CA TYR A 144 -3.27 -2.29 2.25
C TYR A 144 -2.62 -1.33 1.26
N SER A 145 -3.42 -0.45 0.67
CA SER A 145 -2.95 0.58 -0.25
C SER A 145 -3.82 1.83 -0.15
N GLY A 146 -3.31 2.94 -0.67
CA GLY A 146 -4.03 4.22 -0.69
C GLY A 146 -3.99 4.99 0.62
N PHE A 147 -3.23 4.56 1.61
CA PHE A 147 -3.02 5.28 2.88
C PHE A 147 -2.06 6.46 2.76
N GLY A 148 -1.44 6.67 1.62
CA GLY A 148 -0.57 7.80 1.25
C GLY A 148 -1.24 9.16 1.17
N LEU A 149 -2.41 9.21 1.71
CA LEU A 149 -3.04 10.45 2.08
C LEU A 149 -2.58 10.94 3.47
N VAL A 150 -1.69 10.22 4.13
CA VAL A 150 -0.93 10.70 5.28
C VAL A 150 -0.02 11.81 4.76
N ASN A 151 -0.06 12.98 5.38
CA ASN A 151 0.89 14.04 5.06
C ASN A 151 2.27 13.57 5.52
N HIS A 152 3.07 13.13 4.56
CA HIS A 152 4.50 13.03 4.79
C HIS A 152 5.03 14.47 4.83
N ASN A 153 5.51 14.91 5.97
CA ASN A 153 6.00 16.27 6.18
C ASN A 153 7.28 16.54 5.38
N GLU A 154 8.02 15.50 5.03
CA GLU A 154 9.29 15.57 4.33
C GLU A 154 9.35 14.59 3.17
N LYS A 155 10.12 14.95 2.14
CA LYS A 155 10.37 14.09 1.00
C LYS A 155 11.70 13.37 1.17
N VAL A 156 11.69 12.09 0.91
CA VAL A 156 12.89 11.23 0.92
C VAL A 156 13.71 11.50 -0.34
N THR A 157 14.98 11.82 -0.16
CA THR A 157 15.92 12.07 -1.24
C THR A 157 16.49 10.76 -1.82
N LEU A 158 17.06 10.84 -3.04
CA LEU A 158 17.72 9.70 -3.64
C LEU A 158 18.96 9.24 -2.81
N ASP A 159 19.66 10.17 -2.15
CA ASP A 159 20.79 9.86 -1.29
C ASP A 159 20.38 9.09 -0.04
N GLU A 160 19.27 9.47 0.61
CA GLU A 160 18.68 8.73 1.74
C GLU A 160 18.24 7.33 1.31
N PHE A 161 17.57 7.21 0.16
CA PHE A 161 17.22 5.92 -0.41
C PHE A 161 18.47 5.06 -0.71
N ASN A 162 19.51 5.63 -1.30
CA ASN A 162 20.75 4.91 -1.60
C ASN A 162 21.46 4.44 -0.32
N GLY A 163 21.34 5.18 0.78
CA GLY A 163 21.87 4.83 2.10
C GLY A 163 21.19 3.63 2.77
N ILE A 164 20.02 3.17 2.30
CA ILE A 164 19.36 1.98 2.83
C ILE A 164 20.21 0.76 2.51
N VAL A 165 20.61 0.01 3.52
CA VAL A 165 21.32 -1.27 3.36
C VAL A 165 20.36 -2.44 3.34
N THR A 166 20.63 -3.44 2.50
CA THR A 166 19.76 -4.61 2.30
C THR A 166 20.47 -5.92 2.64
N ASP A 167 21.41 -5.83 3.59
CA ASP A 167 22.22 -6.95 4.08
C ASP A 167 21.63 -7.64 5.32
N GLY A 168 20.39 -7.27 5.70
CA GLY A 168 19.71 -7.77 6.88
C GLY A 168 20.00 -6.99 8.18
N SER A 169 20.69 -5.83 8.10
CA SER A 169 20.95 -4.98 9.27
C SER A 169 19.96 -3.82 9.44
N PHE A 170 19.27 -3.41 8.37
CA PHE A 170 18.28 -2.34 8.41
C PHE A 170 16.88 -2.92 8.71
N SER A 171 16.29 -2.56 9.84
CA SER A 171 15.01 -3.11 10.29
C SER A 171 13.79 -2.34 9.75
N TYR A 172 12.63 -2.98 9.78
CA TYR A 172 11.34 -2.35 9.49
C TYR A 172 11.09 -1.14 10.41
N ASP A 173 11.36 -1.27 11.73
CA ASP A 173 11.19 -0.18 12.67
C ASP A 173 12.08 1.02 12.37
N GLN A 174 13.32 0.78 11.90
CA GLN A 174 14.21 1.85 11.44
C GLN A 174 13.64 2.56 10.20
N ALA A 175 13.05 1.81 9.26
CA ALA A 175 12.41 2.40 8.09
C ALA A 175 11.22 3.29 8.49
N ILE A 176 10.36 2.83 9.40
CA ILE A 176 9.23 3.62 9.91
C ILE A 176 9.74 4.88 10.64
N ALA A 177 10.78 4.77 11.45
CA ALA A 177 11.37 5.91 12.16
C ALA A 177 11.99 6.93 11.21
N GLN A 178 12.58 6.48 10.11
CA GLN A 178 13.28 7.34 9.14
C GLN A 178 12.33 7.95 8.09
N PHE A 179 11.40 7.17 7.54
CA PHE A 179 10.58 7.56 6.40
C PHE A 179 9.12 7.84 6.75
N GLY A 180 8.74 7.58 8.00
CA GLY A 180 7.34 7.69 8.45
C GLY A 180 6.51 6.47 8.09
N GLN A 181 5.20 6.58 8.34
CA GLN A 181 4.27 5.51 8.03
C GLN A 181 4.13 5.29 6.53
N PRO A 182 4.11 4.05 6.04
CA PRO A 182 4.06 3.76 4.61
C PRO A 182 2.67 3.99 4.01
N ASP A 183 2.64 4.18 2.71
CA ASP A 183 1.45 4.37 1.90
C ASP A 183 0.77 3.05 1.54
N SER A 184 1.56 2.01 1.39
CA SER A 184 1.07 0.65 1.14
C SER A 184 2.00 -0.40 1.71
N GLU A 185 1.43 -1.54 2.02
CA GLU A 185 2.16 -2.70 2.52
C GLU A 185 1.49 -3.98 2.04
N SER A 186 2.29 -4.98 1.74
CA SER A 186 1.83 -6.33 1.40
C SER A 186 2.65 -7.35 2.19
N GLU A 187 1.96 -8.19 2.94
CA GLU A 187 2.54 -9.16 3.86
C GLU A 187 2.17 -10.59 3.49
N SER A 188 3.10 -11.50 3.65
CA SER A 188 2.91 -12.94 3.44
C SER A 188 3.77 -13.76 4.39
N LEU A 189 3.29 -14.96 4.73
CA LEU A 189 4.03 -15.97 5.47
C LEU A 189 4.24 -17.18 4.57
N PHE A 190 5.46 -17.67 4.45
CA PHE A 190 5.80 -18.81 3.60
C PHE A 190 6.95 -19.63 4.16
N TYR A 191 6.73 -20.93 4.41
CA TYR A 191 7.67 -21.81 5.11
C TYR A 191 8.17 -21.24 6.43
N GLY A 192 7.27 -20.60 7.20
CA GLY A 192 7.58 -19.96 8.48
C GLY A 192 8.41 -18.68 8.37
N SER A 193 8.69 -18.19 7.16
CA SER A 193 9.40 -16.93 6.93
C SER A 193 8.41 -15.83 6.56
N TYR A 194 8.46 -14.73 7.27
CA TYR A 194 7.62 -13.55 7.06
C TYR A 194 8.26 -12.61 6.05
N SER A 195 7.49 -12.20 5.07
CA SER A 195 7.95 -11.24 4.05
C SER A 195 6.93 -10.12 3.90
N ASN A 196 7.40 -8.87 3.88
CA ASN A 196 6.58 -7.74 3.51
C ASN A 196 7.28 -6.81 2.50
N ILE A 197 6.49 -6.25 1.61
CA ILE A 197 6.89 -5.20 0.67
C ILE A 197 6.17 -3.94 1.12
N VAL A 198 6.93 -2.90 1.38
CA VAL A 198 6.46 -1.65 1.98
C VAL A 198 6.82 -0.50 1.07
N SER A 199 5.85 0.36 0.74
CA SER A 199 6.06 1.44 -0.23
C SER A 199 5.72 2.81 0.36
N TRP A 200 6.51 3.81 -0.04
CA TRP A 200 6.34 5.22 0.31
C TRP A 200 6.24 6.08 -0.95
N HIS A 201 5.28 7.01 -0.98
CA HIS A 201 5.04 7.93 -2.10
C HIS A 201 5.54 9.36 -1.82
N ASN A 202 6.28 9.56 -0.73
CA ASN A 202 6.91 10.84 -0.40
C ASN A 202 8.34 10.99 -0.96
N ALA A 203 8.69 10.26 -2.00
CA ALA A 203 9.97 10.37 -2.67
C ALA A 203 10.16 11.74 -3.34
N ASN A 204 11.38 12.29 -3.25
CA ASN A 204 11.76 13.47 -4.01
C ASN A 204 12.08 13.05 -5.46
N GLY A 205 11.41 13.67 -6.43
CA GLY A 205 11.63 13.29 -7.82
C GLY A 205 10.54 13.76 -8.78
N SER A 206 10.37 13.00 -9.86
CA SER A 206 9.33 13.23 -10.89
C SER A 206 7.93 12.98 -10.32
N PHE A 207 6.90 13.38 -11.07
CA PHE A 207 5.52 13.06 -10.70
C PHE A 207 5.32 11.55 -10.52
N GLY A 208 4.79 11.15 -9.36
CA GLY A 208 4.60 9.75 -9.01
C GLY A 208 5.87 9.03 -8.51
N ALA A 209 6.94 9.79 -8.19
CA ALA A 209 8.13 9.20 -7.57
C ALA A 209 7.76 8.46 -6.28
N ASN A 210 8.29 7.26 -6.15
CA ASN A 210 8.07 6.39 -4.99
C ASN A 210 9.27 5.48 -4.78
N PHE A 211 9.32 4.82 -3.64
CA PHE A 211 10.27 3.75 -3.37
C PHE A 211 9.61 2.66 -2.53
N ASP A 212 10.17 1.48 -2.61
CA ASP A 212 9.79 0.32 -1.83
C ASP A 212 11.00 -0.35 -1.17
N ILE A 213 10.72 -1.01 -0.06
CA ILE A 213 11.68 -1.86 0.64
C ILE A 213 11.01 -3.23 0.86
N THR A 214 11.72 -4.29 0.52
CA THR A 214 11.33 -5.66 0.85
C THR A 214 12.01 -6.06 2.16
N PHE A 215 11.21 -6.46 3.13
CA PHE A 215 11.69 -7.01 4.39
C PHE A 215 11.42 -8.52 4.45
N LYS A 216 12.34 -9.23 5.05
CA LYS A 216 12.19 -10.64 5.40
C LYS A 216 12.50 -10.80 6.89
N ASP A 217 11.54 -11.38 7.63
CA ASP A 217 11.61 -11.55 9.07
C ASP A 217 11.99 -10.24 9.80
N GLY A 218 11.45 -9.10 9.30
CA GLY A 218 11.63 -7.75 9.85
C GLY A 218 12.88 -6.99 9.38
N TYR A 219 13.72 -7.56 8.49
CA TYR A 219 14.96 -6.94 8.01
C TYR A 219 14.97 -6.76 6.51
N ALA A 220 15.52 -5.63 6.03
CA ALA A 220 15.56 -5.28 4.62
C ALA A 220 16.46 -6.23 3.83
N THR A 221 15.92 -6.79 2.75
CA THR A 221 16.59 -7.71 1.83
C THR A 221 16.59 -7.22 0.38
N GLY A 222 15.78 -6.20 0.10
CA GLY A 222 15.69 -5.59 -1.22
C GLY A 222 15.13 -4.18 -1.12
N LYS A 223 15.41 -3.35 -2.12
CA LYS A 223 14.82 -2.03 -2.28
C LYS A 223 14.66 -1.69 -3.76
N GLY A 224 13.65 -0.91 -4.08
CA GLY A 224 13.36 -0.42 -5.41
C GLY A 224 12.92 1.04 -5.38
N GLN A 225 13.06 1.76 -6.49
CA GLN A 225 12.54 3.12 -6.60
C GLN A 225 12.07 3.42 -8.02
N TYR A 226 11.16 4.38 -8.13
CA TYR A 226 10.72 4.94 -9.39
C TYR A 226 10.79 6.46 -9.34
N GLY A 227 11.44 7.07 -10.35
CA GLY A 227 11.42 8.51 -10.57
C GLY A 227 12.10 9.39 -9.54
N MET A 228 12.85 8.86 -8.57
CA MET A 228 13.62 9.63 -7.61
C MET A 228 14.78 10.39 -8.26
N LYS A 229 15.13 11.56 -7.71
CA LYS A 229 16.20 12.44 -8.20
C LYS A 229 16.98 13.03 -7.03
#